data_0d02aa85617f4be24c5ed85c478b4740
#
_entry.id   0d02aa85617f4be24c5ed85c478b4740
#
_cell.length_a   1.000
_cell.length_b   1.000
_cell.length_c   1.000
_cell.angle_alpha   90.00
_cell.angle_beta   90.00
_cell.angle_gamma   90.00
#
_symmetry.space_group_name_H-M   'P 1'
#
loop_
_entity.id
_entity.type
_entity.pdbx_description
1 polymer ?
#
loop_
_entity_poly.entity_id
_entity_poly.type
_entity_poly.pdbx_seq_one_letter_code
_entity_poly.pdbx_strand_id
1 'polypeptide(L)'
;MTPPTSTNTPPNPNAAYLYLGATFLSAFGNAIANVIWPWLVLQRTGDPAAAGLVTTCIVLPSAAFALIGGNLIDRFGRKRMSIISDIISAASVIALITVDATTGLTMAWFIALGIIGAVGDVPGMAARTALVGDISERSGKTTDWLAGASQGMSGISFLLGPAFAGFMLSVMNMTSILWITAGCSATAALLTTLITLGTQKPGHEHSTPAPEWAIWREILHIPAIRLFAIITLVTQILVSPFIMVLLPAHFESINNSTALGFALSSYAIGMIVGGTIIAQVGTSRRRLIWAIAMGFNGLAFIGIAWLSLTPIVIAGMLTAGIAGGMMQPIVTVLVTETIPTSRRGRAFSLFTAVGSLTGPIGLAATTVALGLTSVYRVAMVCGLMGAVVMVGAAIAGVRVLYDVAAR
;
A
#
# COMPACT_ATOMS: atom_id res chain seq x y z
N MET A 1 35.83 -5.04 -34.48
CA MET A 1 34.94 -4.59 -33.40
C MET A 1 35.15 -5.53 -32.21
N THR A 2 35.92 -5.11 -31.23
CA THR A 2 36.10 -5.82 -29.96
C THR A 2 34.81 -5.73 -29.15
N PRO A 3 34.28 -6.83 -28.57
CA PRO A 3 33.11 -6.75 -27.70
C PRO A 3 33.45 -5.90 -26.46
N PRO A 4 32.52 -5.12 -25.95
CA PRO A 4 32.75 -4.30 -24.78
C PRO A 4 33.10 -5.22 -23.60
N THR A 5 34.24 -4.94 -22.98
CA THR A 5 34.74 -5.62 -21.78
C THR A 5 33.69 -5.50 -20.68
N SER A 6 33.03 -6.61 -20.37
CA SER A 6 32.25 -6.76 -19.13
C SER A 6 33.19 -6.46 -17.96
N THR A 7 32.88 -5.43 -17.17
CA THR A 7 33.58 -5.16 -15.91
C THR A 7 33.28 -6.34 -14.98
N ASN A 8 34.19 -7.33 -14.96
CA ASN A 8 34.14 -8.52 -14.10
C ASN A 8 34.37 -8.13 -12.63
N THR A 9 33.46 -7.42 -12.02
CA THR A 9 33.42 -7.40 -10.55
C THR A 9 32.78 -8.71 -10.08
N PRO A 10 33.46 -9.51 -9.25
CA PRO A 10 32.92 -10.80 -8.81
C PRO A 10 31.57 -10.61 -8.15
N PRO A 11 30.61 -11.54 -8.33
CA PRO A 11 29.29 -11.43 -7.73
C PRO A 11 29.43 -11.34 -6.20
N ASN A 12 28.69 -10.39 -5.61
CA ASN A 12 28.66 -10.21 -4.16
C ASN A 12 27.27 -10.63 -3.62
N PRO A 13 27.12 -11.87 -3.11
CA PRO A 13 25.83 -12.36 -2.62
C PRO A 13 25.28 -11.53 -1.45
N ASN A 14 26.14 -10.85 -0.69
CA ASN A 14 25.73 -9.97 0.41
C ASN A 14 24.88 -8.79 -0.08
N ALA A 15 25.02 -8.36 -1.33
CA ALA A 15 24.20 -7.30 -1.91
C ALA A 15 22.69 -7.65 -1.88
N ALA A 16 22.33 -8.91 -2.14
CA ALA A 16 20.95 -9.38 -2.06
C ALA A 16 20.41 -9.32 -0.63
N TYR A 17 21.16 -9.79 0.34
CA TYR A 17 20.73 -9.79 1.74
C TYR A 17 20.64 -8.38 2.33
N LEU A 18 21.59 -7.49 2.00
CA LEU A 18 21.52 -6.07 2.37
C LEU A 18 20.29 -5.40 1.78
N TYR A 19 19.98 -5.67 0.51
CA TYR A 19 18.79 -5.16 -0.17
C TYR A 19 17.50 -5.67 0.48
N LEU A 20 17.38 -6.97 0.77
CA LEU A 20 16.21 -7.56 1.40
C LEU A 20 16.03 -7.04 2.84
N GLY A 21 17.12 -6.90 3.60
CA GLY A 21 17.11 -6.30 4.93
C GLY A 21 16.66 -4.84 4.91
N ALA A 22 17.18 -4.03 3.98
CA ALA A 22 16.75 -2.65 3.78
C ALA A 22 15.27 -2.56 3.39
N THR A 23 14.81 -3.45 2.49
CA THR A 23 13.41 -3.53 2.06
C THR A 23 12.50 -3.87 3.23
N PHE A 24 12.86 -4.87 4.03
CA PHE A 24 12.11 -5.25 5.22
C PHE A 24 12.02 -4.10 6.23
N LEU A 25 13.14 -3.52 6.63
CA LEU A 25 13.18 -2.47 7.65
C LEU A 25 12.42 -1.21 7.21
N SER A 26 12.59 -0.76 5.98
CA SER A 26 11.84 0.39 5.47
C SER A 26 10.34 0.12 5.41
N ALA A 27 9.92 -1.04 4.87
CA ALA A 27 8.52 -1.42 4.81
C ALA A 27 7.92 -1.63 6.21
N PHE A 28 8.68 -2.21 7.14
CA PHE A 28 8.26 -2.45 8.52
C PHE A 28 8.09 -1.14 9.30
N GLY A 29 9.07 -0.23 9.19
CA GLY A 29 8.97 1.11 9.77
C GLY A 29 7.76 1.88 9.26
N ASN A 30 7.52 1.85 7.95
CA ASN A 30 6.34 2.48 7.34
C ASN A 30 5.03 1.81 7.78
N ALA A 31 4.99 0.48 7.93
CA ALA A 31 3.80 -0.22 8.41
C ALA A 31 3.47 0.14 9.87
N ILE A 32 4.47 0.34 10.72
CA ILE A 32 4.31 0.87 12.09
C ILE A 32 3.82 2.32 12.02
N ALA A 33 4.47 3.18 11.23
CA ALA A 33 4.12 4.60 11.12
C ALA A 33 2.68 4.82 10.66
N ASN A 34 2.17 4.00 9.74
CA ASN A 34 0.78 4.04 9.25
C ASN A 34 -0.26 3.81 10.37
N VAL A 35 0.08 3.10 11.43
CA VAL A 35 -0.78 2.92 12.62
C VAL A 35 -0.56 4.05 13.62
N ILE A 36 0.71 4.39 13.87
CA ILE A 36 1.09 5.35 14.91
C ILE A 36 0.65 6.78 14.57
N TRP A 37 0.73 7.17 13.29
CA TRP A 37 0.43 8.55 12.88
C TRP A 37 -1.01 8.96 13.16
N PRO A 38 -2.05 8.26 12.66
CA PRO A 38 -3.44 8.57 13.00
C PRO A 38 -3.71 8.46 14.51
N TRP A 39 -3.13 7.46 15.17
CA TRP A 39 -3.27 7.28 16.61
C TRP A 39 -2.73 8.47 17.41
N LEU A 40 -1.55 8.96 17.06
CA LEU A 40 -0.93 10.12 17.71
C LEU A 40 -1.77 11.40 17.52
N VAL A 41 -2.30 11.62 16.31
CA VAL A 41 -3.20 12.74 16.05
C VAL A 41 -4.43 12.64 16.93
N LEU A 42 -5.05 11.46 17.02
CA LEU A 42 -6.23 11.22 17.86
C LEU A 42 -5.95 11.46 19.35
N GLN A 43 -4.82 10.96 19.87
CA GLN A 43 -4.43 11.19 21.28
C GLN A 43 -4.23 12.68 21.59
N ARG A 44 -3.74 13.47 20.62
CA ARG A 44 -3.48 14.91 20.84
C ARG A 44 -4.72 15.78 20.64
N THR A 45 -5.62 15.40 19.76
CA THR A 45 -6.77 16.23 19.38
C THR A 45 -8.09 15.74 19.97
N GLY A 46 -8.22 14.44 20.24
CA GLY A 46 -9.49 13.80 20.62
C GLY A 46 -10.54 13.82 19.49
N ASP A 47 -10.16 14.27 18.29
CA ASP A 47 -11.09 14.51 17.18
C ASP A 47 -10.78 13.63 15.97
N PRO A 48 -11.64 12.66 15.63
CA PRO A 48 -11.48 11.82 14.43
C PRO A 48 -11.52 12.62 13.12
N ALA A 49 -12.23 13.76 13.06
CA ALA A 49 -12.23 14.61 11.86
C ALA A 49 -10.84 15.26 11.66
N ALA A 50 -10.19 15.67 12.75
CA ALA A 50 -8.82 16.17 12.70
C ALA A 50 -7.83 15.11 12.19
N ALA A 51 -7.95 13.85 12.65
CA ALA A 51 -7.13 12.74 12.15
C ALA A 51 -7.39 12.48 10.65
N GLY A 52 -8.65 12.53 10.21
CA GLY A 52 -9.03 12.43 8.81
C GLY A 52 -8.45 13.56 7.95
N LEU A 53 -8.51 14.80 8.44
CA LEU A 53 -7.94 15.97 7.77
C LEU A 53 -6.43 15.83 7.59
N VAL A 54 -5.69 15.51 8.67
CA VAL A 54 -4.24 15.31 8.62
C VAL A 54 -3.89 14.22 7.60
N THR A 55 -4.56 13.06 7.68
CA THR A 55 -4.32 11.94 6.76
C THR A 55 -4.59 12.34 5.31
N THR A 56 -5.69 13.05 5.04
CA THR A 56 -6.02 13.55 3.70
C THR A 56 -4.95 14.50 3.17
N CYS A 57 -4.51 15.46 4.00
CA CYS A 57 -3.46 16.41 3.64
C CYS A 57 -2.09 15.75 3.39
N ILE A 58 -1.82 14.59 3.97
CA ILE A 58 -0.60 13.83 3.73
C ILE A 58 -0.70 12.99 2.45
N VAL A 59 -1.81 12.25 2.29
CA VAL A 59 -1.97 11.28 1.21
C VAL A 59 -2.18 11.96 -0.15
N LEU A 60 -2.85 13.13 -0.19
CA LEU A 60 -3.11 13.82 -1.45
C LEU A 60 -1.83 14.31 -2.16
N PRO A 61 -0.89 15.01 -1.50
CA PRO A 61 0.40 15.34 -2.11
C PRO A 61 1.22 14.10 -2.46
N SER A 62 1.25 13.05 -1.61
CA SER A 62 2.01 11.84 -1.91
C SER A 62 1.51 11.13 -3.16
N ALA A 63 0.20 11.11 -3.43
CA ALA A 63 -0.36 10.61 -4.68
C ALA A 63 0.09 11.43 -5.90
N ALA A 64 0.19 12.77 -5.78
CA ALA A 64 0.74 13.62 -6.82
C ALA A 64 2.24 13.35 -7.05
N PHE A 65 3.01 13.15 -5.98
CA PHE A 65 4.43 12.80 -6.08
C PHE A 65 4.69 11.41 -6.68
N ALA A 66 3.74 10.47 -6.58
CA ALA A 66 3.82 9.19 -7.26
C ALA A 66 3.91 9.34 -8.79
N LEU A 67 3.24 10.35 -9.35
CA LEU A 67 3.28 10.64 -10.79
C LEU A 67 4.62 11.23 -11.26
N ILE A 68 5.33 11.91 -10.36
CA ILE A 68 6.62 12.58 -10.68
C ILE A 68 7.81 11.70 -10.26
N GLY A 69 7.57 10.68 -9.46
CA GLY A 69 8.61 9.82 -8.87
C GLY A 69 9.56 9.18 -9.89
N GLY A 70 9.04 8.80 -11.05
CA GLY A 70 9.86 8.27 -12.15
C GLY A 70 10.95 9.25 -12.60
N ASN A 71 10.61 10.50 -12.82
CA ASN A 71 11.55 11.55 -13.24
C ASN A 71 12.62 11.83 -12.17
N LEU A 72 12.25 11.74 -10.88
CA LEU A 72 13.20 11.89 -9.77
C LEU A 72 14.20 10.73 -9.73
N ILE A 73 13.72 9.50 -9.95
CA ILE A 73 14.56 8.30 -10.00
C ILE A 73 15.56 8.40 -11.17
N ASP A 74 15.11 8.84 -12.33
CA ASP A 74 15.96 9.00 -13.52
C ASP A 74 17.05 10.06 -13.29
N ARG A 75 16.72 11.15 -12.58
CA ARG A 75 17.65 12.24 -12.30
C ARG A 75 18.67 11.92 -11.20
N PHE A 76 18.24 11.30 -10.10
CA PHE A 76 19.10 11.04 -8.93
C PHE A 76 19.71 9.64 -8.94
N GLY A 77 19.18 8.72 -9.73
CA GLY A 77 19.54 7.31 -9.75
C GLY A 77 18.83 6.51 -8.66
N ARG A 78 18.50 5.25 -8.97
CA ARG A 78 17.69 4.35 -8.14
C ARG A 78 18.22 4.19 -6.71
N LYS A 79 19.52 3.89 -6.56
CA LYS A 79 20.16 3.70 -5.25
C LYS A 79 20.10 4.98 -4.38
N ARG A 80 20.51 6.10 -4.96
CA ARG A 80 20.53 7.39 -4.25
C ARG A 80 19.12 7.80 -3.84
N MET A 81 18.14 7.62 -4.73
CA MET A 81 16.74 7.96 -4.44
C MET A 81 16.19 7.15 -3.27
N SER A 82 16.48 5.83 -3.22
CA SER A 82 16.09 4.99 -2.09
C SER A 82 16.73 5.43 -0.76
N ILE A 83 18.02 5.81 -0.77
CA ILE A 83 18.71 6.31 0.43
C ILE A 83 18.13 7.67 0.89
N ILE A 84 17.94 8.61 -0.03
CA ILE A 84 17.37 9.94 0.26
C ILE A 84 15.98 9.79 0.87
N SER A 85 15.16 8.91 0.33
CA SER A 85 13.84 8.60 0.84
C SER A 85 13.86 8.15 2.29
N ASP A 86 14.66 7.13 2.61
CA ASP A 86 14.75 6.61 3.98
C ASP A 86 15.32 7.68 4.95
N ILE A 87 16.25 8.53 4.50
CA ILE A 87 16.78 9.65 5.32
C ILE A 87 15.69 10.68 5.58
N ILE A 88 14.91 11.06 4.57
CA ILE A 88 13.80 12.03 4.73
C ILE A 88 12.76 11.46 5.69
N SER A 89 12.41 10.18 5.56
CA SER A 89 11.48 9.50 6.45
C SER A 89 11.98 9.52 7.90
N ALA A 90 13.23 9.11 8.14
CA ALA A 90 13.84 9.16 9.47
C ALA A 90 13.87 10.60 10.02
N ALA A 91 14.29 11.57 9.22
CA ALA A 91 14.40 12.97 9.63
C ALA A 91 13.03 13.57 9.98
N SER A 92 11.97 13.25 9.23
CA SER A 92 10.60 13.73 9.50
C SER A 92 10.10 13.23 10.87
N VAL A 93 10.37 11.96 11.20
CA VAL A 93 9.98 11.37 12.49
C VAL A 93 10.83 11.96 13.63
N ILE A 94 12.14 12.15 13.45
CA ILE A 94 13.00 12.81 14.44
C ILE A 94 12.56 14.25 14.67
N ALA A 95 12.22 14.98 13.61
CA ALA A 95 11.68 16.33 13.72
C ALA A 95 10.35 16.33 14.50
N LEU A 96 9.48 15.34 14.29
CA LEU A 96 8.24 15.19 15.06
C LEU A 96 8.50 15.02 16.55
N ILE A 97 9.46 14.17 16.94
CA ILE A 97 9.88 13.98 18.34
C ILE A 97 10.42 15.29 18.92
N THR A 98 11.26 16.00 18.15
CA THR A 98 11.89 17.24 18.62
C THR A 98 10.85 18.35 18.81
N VAL A 99 9.92 18.51 17.87
CA VAL A 99 8.85 19.49 17.98
C VAL A 99 7.93 19.17 19.17
N ASP A 100 7.59 17.89 19.37
CA ASP A 100 6.76 17.48 20.51
C ASP A 100 7.44 17.82 21.85
N ALA A 101 8.75 17.65 21.95
CA ALA A 101 9.51 17.92 23.16
C ALA A 101 9.74 19.43 23.42
N THR A 102 9.69 20.29 22.40
CA THR A 102 10.05 21.72 22.51
C THR A 102 8.86 22.65 22.49
N THR A 103 8.06 22.61 21.46
CA THR A 103 6.94 23.53 21.23
C THR A 103 5.56 22.87 21.33
N GLY A 104 5.52 21.55 21.41
CA GLY A 104 4.29 20.77 21.31
C GLY A 104 3.81 20.62 19.87
N LEU A 105 3.08 19.53 19.61
CA LEU A 105 2.55 19.21 18.29
C LEU A 105 1.24 19.93 18.04
N THR A 106 1.19 20.72 16.99
CA THR A 106 -0.03 21.33 16.43
C THR A 106 -0.43 20.58 15.17
N MET A 107 -1.69 20.82 14.70
CA MET A 107 -2.16 20.29 13.42
C MET A 107 -1.24 20.61 12.25
N ALA A 108 -0.70 21.83 12.21
CA ALA A 108 0.23 22.26 11.16
C ALA A 108 1.50 21.41 11.13
N TRP A 109 2.05 21.06 12.30
CA TRP A 109 3.23 20.20 12.39
C TRP A 109 2.94 18.77 11.94
N PHE A 110 1.80 18.19 12.32
CA PHE A 110 1.39 16.87 11.84
C PHE A 110 1.29 16.83 10.32
N ILE A 111 0.67 17.84 9.71
CA ILE A 111 0.52 17.93 8.26
C ILE A 111 1.89 18.13 7.59
N ALA A 112 2.66 19.11 8.03
CA ALA A 112 3.93 19.45 7.39
C ALA A 112 4.94 18.29 7.43
N LEU A 113 5.16 17.71 8.61
CA LEU A 113 6.10 16.61 8.79
C LEU A 113 5.59 15.31 8.15
N GLY A 114 4.28 15.08 8.18
CA GLY A 114 3.66 13.96 7.48
C GLY A 114 3.81 14.06 5.96
N ILE A 115 3.61 15.24 5.37
CA ILE A 115 3.84 15.47 3.94
C ILE A 115 5.32 15.22 3.60
N ILE A 116 6.26 15.77 4.38
CA ILE A 116 7.70 15.59 4.14
C ILE A 116 8.06 14.10 4.13
N GLY A 117 7.61 13.33 5.12
CA GLY A 117 7.84 11.89 5.18
C GLY A 117 7.23 11.15 3.98
N ALA A 118 5.95 11.36 3.72
CA ALA A 118 5.22 10.65 2.66
C ALA A 118 5.74 10.99 1.24
N VAL A 119 6.10 12.26 1.01
CA VAL A 119 6.72 12.70 -0.26
C VAL A 119 8.09 12.04 -0.47
N GLY A 120 8.85 11.81 0.59
CA GLY A 120 10.07 11.03 0.54
C GLY A 120 9.81 9.56 0.20
N ASP A 121 8.87 8.92 0.89
CA ASP A 121 8.65 7.47 0.83
C ASP A 121 8.17 6.97 -0.54
N VAL A 122 7.30 7.70 -1.23
CA VAL A 122 6.71 7.26 -2.49
C VAL A 122 7.74 7.03 -3.60
N PRO A 123 8.62 8.01 -3.94
CA PRO A 123 9.68 7.78 -4.92
C PRO A 123 10.69 6.73 -4.46
N GLY A 124 10.96 6.64 -3.15
CA GLY A 124 11.87 5.66 -2.58
C GLY A 124 11.41 4.22 -2.77
N MET A 125 10.13 3.96 -2.58
CA MET A 125 9.53 2.66 -2.78
C MET A 125 9.62 2.22 -4.26
N ALA A 126 9.35 3.13 -5.19
CA ALA A 126 9.51 2.88 -6.62
C ALA A 126 10.99 2.66 -7.00
N ALA A 127 11.91 3.48 -6.46
CA ALA A 127 13.34 3.33 -6.67
C ALA A 127 13.88 2.00 -6.15
N ARG A 128 13.40 1.54 -4.99
CA ARG A 128 13.76 0.24 -4.40
C ARG A 128 13.29 -0.92 -5.27
N THR A 129 12.07 -0.86 -5.79
CA THR A 129 11.57 -1.87 -6.73
C THR A 129 12.41 -1.89 -8.01
N ALA A 130 12.79 -0.73 -8.54
CA ALA A 130 13.63 -0.61 -9.72
C ALA A 130 15.08 -1.10 -9.51
N LEU A 131 15.57 -1.16 -8.27
CA LEU A 131 16.90 -1.69 -7.92
C LEU A 131 17.00 -3.23 -8.08
N VAL A 132 15.90 -3.96 -8.16
CA VAL A 132 15.91 -5.43 -8.24
C VAL A 132 16.83 -5.92 -9.37
N GLY A 133 16.77 -5.28 -10.55
CA GLY A 133 17.64 -5.63 -11.68
C GLY A 133 19.13 -5.43 -11.37
N ASP A 134 19.49 -4.26 -10.82
CA ASP A 134 20.88 -3.92 -10.49
C ASP A 134 21.45 -4.86 -9.40
N ILE A 135 20.60 -5.23 -8.43
CA ILE A 135 20.96 -6.19 -7.37
C ILE A 135 21.09 -7.60 -7.92
N SER A 136 20.25 -8.00 -8.87
CA SER A 136 20.33 -9.30 -9.55
C SER A 136 21.70 -9.46 -10.23
N GLU A 137 22.10 -8.50 -11.05
CA GLU A 137 23.40 -8.48 -11.71
C GLU A 137 24.56 -8.52 -10.70
N ARG A 138 24.46 -7.78 -9.60
CA ARG A 138 25.51 -7.64 -8.59
C ARG A 138 25.64 -8.87 -7.68
N SER A 139 24.52 -9.52 -7.35
CA SER A 139 24.48 -10.65 -6.39
C SER A 139 24.60 -12.02 -7.03
N GLY A 140 24.38 -12.12 -8.34
CA GLY A 140 24.27 -13.40 -9.05
C GLY A 140 22.98 -14.17 -8.77
N LYS A 141 22.01 -13.55 -8.06
CA LYS A 141 20.67 -14.12 -7.85
C LYS A 141 19.78 -13.75 -9.03
N THR A 142 18.81 -14.61 -9.37
CA THR A 142 17.84 -14.30 -10.44
C THR A 142 16.93 -13.15 -10.06
N THR A 143 16.53 -12.36 -11.05
CA THR A 143 15.59 -11.24 -10.88
C THR A 143 14.27 -11.72 -10.27
N ASP A 144 13.76 -12.89 -10.70
CA ASP A 144 12.52 -13.48 -10.19
C ASP A 144 12.62 -13.83 -8.71
N TRP A 145 13.75 -14.42 -8.29
CA TRP A 145 13.97 -14.75 -6.88
C TRP A 145 14.02 -13.49 -6.02
N LEU A 146 14.74 -12.44 -6.45
CA LEU A 146 14.83 -11.17 -5.72
C LEU A 146 13.50 -10.43 -5.67
N ALA A 147 12.77 -10.39 -6.78
CA ALA A 147 11.44 -9.80 -6.82
C ALA A 147 10.47 -10.54 -5.88
N GLY A 148 10.44 -11.87 -5.93
CA GLY A 148 9.63 -12.68 -5.02
C GLY A 148 10.03 -12.50 -3.56
N ALA A 149 11.33 -12.52 -3.24
CA ALA A 149 11.83 -12.33 -1.88
C ALA A 149 11.53 -10.92 -1.35
N SER A 150 11.67 -9.87 -2.17
CA SER A 150 11.35 -8.49 -1.77
C SER A 150 9.85 -8.30 -1.50
N GLN A 151 8.99 -8.90 -2.32
CA GLN A 151 7.55 -8.92 -2.07
C GLN A 151 7.20 -9.69 -0.79
N GLY A 152 7.88 -10.82 -0.53
CA GLY A 152 7.77 -11.55 0.72
C GLY A 152 8.15 -10.70 1.93
N MET A 153 9.27 -9.96 1.87
CA MET A 153 9.68 -9.04 2.94
C MET A 153 8.64 -7.93 3.17
N SER A 154 8.10 -7.34 2.11
CA SER A 154 7.03 -6.35 2.21
C SER A 154 5.75 -6.93 2.80
N GLY A 155 5.36 -8.14 2.39
CA GLY A 155 4.20 -8.86 2.93
C GLY A 155 4.34 -9.16 4.43
N ILE A 156 5.51 -9.65 4.86
CA ILE A 156 5.82 -9.89 6.28
C ILE A 156 5.79 -8.58 7.07
N SER A 157 6.34 -7.50 6.53
CA SER A 157 6.31 -6.18 7.15
C SER A 157 4.88 -5.67 7.34
N PHE A 158 4.04 -5.84 6.32
CA PHE A 158 2.63 -5.44 6.37
C PHE A 158 1.80 -6.31 7.32
N LEU A 159 2.16 -7.59 7.48
CA LEU A 159 1.52 -8.50 8.44
C LEU A 159 1.92 -8.18 9.88
N LEU A 160 3.22 -8.04 10.14
CA LEU A 160 3.75 -7.90 11.50
C LEU A 160 3.73 -6.45 11.99
N GLY A 161 3.88 -5.47 11.09
CA GLY A 161 4.00 -4.05 11.45
C GLY A 161 2.83 -3.53 12.28
N PRO A 162 1.58 -3.66 11.82
CA PRO A 162 0.42 -3.21 12.59
C PRO A 162 0.22 -3.94 13.92
N ALA A 163 0.45 -5.27 13.97
CA ALA A 163 0.38 -6.03 15.22
C ALA A 163 1.44 -5.55 16.21
N PHE A 164 2.66 -5.34 15.72
CA PHE A 164 3.76 -4.85 16.52
C PHE A 164 3.53 -3.41 16.99
N ALA A 165 3.00 -2.53 16.13
CA ALA A 165 2.61 -1.18 16.49
C ALA A 165 1.54 -1.17 17.59
N GLY A 166 0.48 -1.97 17.47
CA GLY A 166 -0.57 -2.09 18.48
C GLY A 166 -0.04 -2.63 19.81
N PHE A 167 0.85 -3.62 19.78
CA PHE A 167 1.53 -4.12 20.98
C PHE A 167 2.43 -3.05 21.61
N MET A 168 3.25 -2.37 20.81
CA MET A 168 4.13 -1.31 21.32
C MET A 168 3.33 -0.18 21.98
N LEU A 169 2.18 0.22 21.39
CA LEU A 169 1.29 1.22 21.98
C LEU A 169 0.74 0.82 23.36
N SER A 170 0.65 -0.47 23.64
CA SER A 170 0.16 -0.96 24.95
C SER A 170 1.25 -1.04 26.05
N VAL A 171 2.55 -1.10 25.66
CA VAL A 171 3.64 -1.36 26.61
C VAL A 171 4.71 -0.26 26.63
N MET A 172 4.73 0.64 25.65
CA MET A 172 5.77 1.67 25.49
C MET A 172 5.15 3.06 25.35
N ASN A 173 5.93 4.08 25.69
CA ASN A 173 5.55 5.46 25.41
C ASN A 173 5.70 5.79 23.92
N MET A 174 4.92 6.76 23.45
CA MET A 174 4.88 7.17 22.05
C MET A 174 6.25 7.57 21.49
N THR A 175 7.04 8.30 22.27
CA THR A 175 8.39 8.76 21.89
C THR A 175 9.31 7.59 21.57
N SER A 176 9.29 6.52 22.37
CA SER A 176 10.09 5.32 22.12
C SER A 176 9.69 4.62 20.82
N ILE A 177 8.38 4.56 20.53
CA ILE A 177 7.88 3.97 19.29
C ILE A 177 8.36 4.78 18.06
N LEU A 178 8.29 6.11 18.15
CA LEU A 178 8.79 6.99 17.10
C LEU A 178 10.29 6.83 16.87
N TRP A 179 11.10 6.67 17.94
CA TRP A 179 12.53 6.37 17.81
C TRP A 179 12.80 5.03 17.11
N ILE A 180 12.00 4.00 17.38
CA ILE A 180 12.11 2.71 16.67
C ILE A 180 11.79 2.89 15.19
N THR A 181 10.73 3.64 14.87
CA THR A 181 10.35 3.91 13.47
C THR A 181 11.46 4.67 12.73
N ALA A 182 12.00 5.73 13.33
CA ALA A 182 13.13 6.47 12.77
C ALA A 182 14.37 5.57 12.61
N GLY A 183 14.64 4.71 13.58
CA GLY A 183 15.74 3.74 13.56
C GLY A 183 15.60 2.73 12.41
N CYS A 184 14.39 2.24 12.13
CA CYS A 184 14.14 1.36 11.00
C CYS A 184 14.49 2.04 9.67
N SER A 185 14.04 3.28 9.45
CA SER A 185 14.34 4.04 8.23
C SER A 185 15.84 4.38 8.14
N ALA A 186 16.46 4.83 9.21
CA ALA A 186 17.89 5.13 9.23
C ALA A 186 18.75 3.88 8.94
N THR A 187 18.38 2.74 9.52
CA THR A 187 19.08 1.47 9.26
C THR A 187 18.87 0.99 7.83
N ALA A 188 17.67 1.16 7.27
CA ALA A 188 17.40 0.86 5.87
C ALA A 188 18.27 1.70 4.92
N ALA A 189 18.41 3.02 5.20
CA ALA A 189 19.32 3.90 4.46
C ALA A 189 20.78 3.42 4.55
N LEU A 190 21.24 3.06 5.76
CA LEU A 190 22.58 2.54 5.98
C LEU A 190 22.84 1.25 5.19
N LEU A 191 21.93 0.26 5.29
CA LEU A 191 22.06 -1.00 4.56
C LEU A 191 22.10 -0.77 3.04
N THR A 192 21.23 0.12 2.52
CA THR A 192 21.23 0.49 1.10
C THR A 192 22.55 1.18 0.70
N THR A 193 23.14 1.99 1.56
CA THR A 193 24.43 2.68 1.32
C THR A 193 25.56 1.68 1.18
N LEU A 194 25.58 0.63 1.99
CA LEU A 194 26.60 -0.43 1.99
C LEU A 194 26.57 -1.31 0.73
N ILE A 195 25.50 -1.28 -0.05
CA ILE A 195 25.41 -2.01 -1.32
C ILE A 195 26.34 -1.35 -2.34
N THR A 196 27.39 -2.02 -2.77
CA THR A 196 28.26 -1.54 -3.87
C THR A 196 27.67 -2.01 -5.20
N LEU A 197 27.09 -1.11 -5.98
CA LEU A 197 26.67 -1.36 -7.35
C LEU A 197 27.79 -0.98 -8.30
N GLY A 198 27.91 -1.71 -9.43
CA GLY A 198 28.75 -1.30 -10.55
C GLY A 198 28.26 0.01 -11.18
N THR A 199 28.99 0.53 -12.17
CA THR A 199 28.60 1.72 -12.91
C THR A 199 27.19 1.54 -13.50
N GLN A 200 26.23 2.32 -13.03
CA GLN A 200 24.85 2.31 -13.54
C GLN A 200 24.88 2.72 -15.02
N LYS A 201 24.39 1.87 -15.90
CA LYS A 201 24.07 2.28 -17.26
C LYS A 201 22.94 3.31 -17.19
N PRO A 202 23.01 4.46 -17.90
CA PRO A 202 21.89 5.38 -18.03
C PRO A 202 20.67 4.59 -18.52
N GLY A 203 19.52 4.84 -17.88
CA GLY A 203 18.26 4.16 -18.22
C GLY A 203 17.97 4.27 -19.73
N HIS A 204 17.37 3.25 -20.28
CA HIS A 204 17.00 3.15 -21.69
C HIS A 204 16.16 4.37 -22.10
N GLU A 205 16.47 4.89 -23.28
CA GLU A 205 15.78 5.98 -23.94
C GLU A 205 14.25 5.84 -23.83
N HIS A 206 13.63 6.86 -23.30
CA HIS A 206 12.19 7.03 -23.36
C HIS A 206 11.82 7.28 -24.81
N SER A 207 11.39 6.24 -25.52
CA SER A 207 10.55 6.46 -26.69
C SER A 207 9.31 7.21 -26.19
N THR A 208 9.09 8.43 -26.68
CA THR A 208 7.90 9.23 -26.39
C THR A 208 6.64 8.43 -26.72
N PRO A 209 5.92 7.92 -25.74
CA PRO A 209 4.72 7.12 -26.00
C PRO A 209 3.56 8.08 -26.23
N ALA A 210 2.57 7.60 -26.99
CA ALA A 210 1.25 8.23 -27.00
C ALA A 210 0.78 8.50 -25.56
N PRO A 211 0.08 9.63 -25.33
CA PRO A 211 -0.28 10.02 -23.96
C PRO A 211 -1.03 8.90 -23.25
N GLU A 212 -0.62 8.55 -22.04
CA GLU A 212 -1.11 7.38 -21.29
C GLU A 212 -2.63 7.34 -21.19
N TRP A 213 -3.29 8.48 -21.07
CA TRP A 213 -4.73 8.59 -20.99
C TRP A 213 -5.47 8.05 -22.24
N ALA A 214 -4.88 8.18 -23.45
CA ALA A 214 -5.47 7.67 -24.68
C ALA A 214 -5.48 6.14 -24.68
N ILE A 215 -4.43 5.52 -24.16
CA ILE A 215 -4.33 4.07 -24.04
C ILE A 215 -5.19 3.55 -22.91
N TRP A 216 -5.26 4.24 -21.78
CA TRP A 216 -6.17 3.91 -20.69
C TRP A 216 -7.64 3.93 -21.14
N ARG A 217 -7.99 4.91 -21.96
CA ARG A 217 -9.34 4.98 -22.55
C ARG A 217 -9.65 3.77 -23.41
N GLU A 218 -8.72 3.31 -24.25
CA GLU A 218 -8.87 2.11 -25.07
C GLU A 218 -8.99 0.83 -24.20
N ILE A 219 -8.17 0.70 -23.17
CA ILE A 219 -8.19 -0.41 -22.20
C ILE A 219 -9.53 -0.46 -21.44
N LEU A 220 -10.07 0.69 -21.06
CA LEU A 220 -11.37 0.78 -20.36
C LEU A 220 -12.58 0.45 -21.27
N HIS A 221 -12.42 0.33 -22.60
CA HIS A 221 -13.47 -0.20 -23.46
C HIS A 221 -13.66 -1.71 -23.30
N ILE A 222 -12.69 -2.43 -22.71
CA ILE A 222 -12.83 -3.85 -22.38
C ILE A 222 -13.77 -3.99 -21.17
N PRO A 223 -14.98 -4.60 -21.31
CA PRO A 223 -15.99 -4.58 -20.23
C PRO A 223 -15.51 -5.17 -18.92
N ALA A 224 -14.71 -6.24 -18.95
CA ALA A 224 -14.16 -6.88 -17.77
C ALA A 224 -13.18 -5.94 -17.05
N ILE A 225 -12.26 -5.29 -17.76
CA ILE A 225 -11.28 -4.36 -17.18
C ILE A 225 -11.98 -3.13 -16.59
N ARG A 226 -12.96 -2.58 -17.30
CA ARG A 226 -13.77 -1.48 -16.80
C ARG A 226 -14.49 -1.83 -15.50
N LEU A 227 -15.09 -3.01 -15.43
CA LEU A 227 -15.75 -3.49 -14.21
C LEU A 227 -14.76 -3.57 -13.04
N PHE A 228 -13.58 -4.16 -13.25
CA PHE A 228 -12.54 -4.24 -12.23
C PHE A 228 -12.06 -2.85 -11.79
N ALA A 229 -11.85 -1.93 -12.72
CA ALA A 229 -11.42 -0.56 -12.39
C ALA A 229 -12.48 0.16 -11.53
N ILE A 230 -13.78 0.03 -11.88
CA ILE A 230 -14.88 0.60 -11.09
C ILE A 230 -14.93 -0.01 -9.68
N ILE A 231 -14.80 -1.32 -9.56
CA ILE A 231 -14.81 -1.99 -8.25
C ILE A 231 -13.61 -1.56 -7.41
N THR A 232 -12.42 -1.50 -7.99
CA THR A 232 -11.22 -1.00 -7.30
C THR A 232 -11.44 0.43 -6.82
N LEU A 233 -11.98 1.30 -7.68
CA LEU A 233 -12.29 2.69 -7.35
C LEU A 233 -13.25 2.78 -6.14
N VAL A 234 -14.40 2.10 -6.22
CA VAL A 234 -15.40 2.15 -5.14
C VAL A 234 -14.87 1.54 -3.85
N THR A 235 -14.17 0.41 -3.95
CA THR A 235 -13.58 -0.26 -2.78
C THR A 235 -12.55 0.64 -2.09
N GLN A 236 -11.67 1.28 -2.83
CA GLN A 236 -10.64 2.17 -2.26
C GLN A 236 -11.24 3.42 -1.62
N ILE A 237 -12.30 4.01 -2.21
CA ILE A 237 -13.02 5.14 -1.61
C ILE A 237 -13.59 4.78 -0.23
N LEU A 238 -14.07 3.55 -0.06
CA LEU A 238 -14.72 3.11 1.19
C LEU A 238 -13.72 2.52 2.19
N VAL A 239 -12.74 1.75 1.73
CA VAL A 239 -11.80 1.01 2.59
C VAL A 239 -10.68 1.90 3.11
N SER A 240 -10.15 2.83 2.29
CA SER A 240 -9.04 3.68 2.70
C SER A 240 -9.36 4.51 3.96
N PRO A 241 -10.51 5.23 4.05
CA PRO A 241 -10.88 5.95 5.26
C PRO A 241 -11.16 5.02 6.45
N PHE A 242 -11.70 3.83 6.20
CA PHE A 242 -11.95 2.86 7.26
C PHE A 242 -10.65 2.46 7.95
N ILE A 243 -9.64 2.06 7.17
CA ILE A 243 -8.34 1.63 7.71
C ILE A 243 -7.57 2.79 8.34
N MET A 244 -7.59 3.98 7.71
CA MET A 244 -6.74 5.11 8.08
C MET A 244 -7.34 6.01 9.16
N VAL A 245 -8.66 6.02 9.33
CA VAL A 245 -9.35 6.96 10.22
C VAL A 245 -10.34 6.28 11.14
N LEU A 246 -11.34 5.56 10.59
CA LEU A 246 -12.45 5.04 11.40
C LEU A 246 -12.02 3.95 12.37
N LEU A 247 -11.17 3.04 11.92
CA LEU A 247 -10.65 1.94 12.72
C LEU A 247 -9.73 2.44 13.85
N PRO A 248 -8.70 3.28 13.59
CA PRO A 248 -7.91 3.90 14.66
C PRO A 248 -8.76 4.71 15.65
N ALA A 249 -9.74 5.51 15.17
CA ALA A 249 -10.60 6.31 16.03
C ALA A 249 -11.46 5.46 16.97
N HIS A 250 -12.00 4.34 16.49
CA HIS A 250 -12.74 3.40 17.34
C HIS A 250 -11.86 2.80 18.42
N PHE A 251 -10.70 2.21 18.02
CA PHE A 251 -9.84 1.52 18.98
C PHE A 251 -9.13 2.47 19.94
N GLU A 252 -8.86 3.70 19.55
CA GLU A 252 -8.37 4.75 20.45
C GLU A 252 -9.45 5.11 21.49
N SER A 253 -10.70 5.31 21.08
CA SER A 253 -11.79 5.67 21.99
C SER A 253 -12.07 4.62 23.09
N ILE A 254 -11.73 3.35 22.83
CA ILE A 254 -11.83 2.25 23.81
C ILE A 254 -10.48 1.87 24.44
N ASN A 255 -9.42 2.66 24.17
CA ASN A 255 -8.04 2.41 24.66
C ASN A 255 -7.50 0.98 24.37
N ASN A 256 -7.81 0.44 23.19
CA ASN A 256 -7.42 -0.92 22.80
C ASN A 256 -6.58 -0.97 21.52
N SER A 257 -5.35 -0.43 21.61
CA SER A 257 -4.38 -0.41 20.51
C SER A 257 -3.97 -1.81 20.02
N THR A 258 -3.94 -2.78 20.93
CA THR A 258 -3.61 -4.17 20.60
C THR A 258 -4.65 -4.76 19.65
N ALA A 259 -5.94 -4.51 19.88
CA ALA A 259 -7.00 -4.98 19.00
C ALA A 259 -6.95 -4.30 17.62
N LEU A 260 -6.53 -3.03 17.53
CA LEU A 260 -6.25 -2.38 16.26
C LEU A 260 -5.18 -3.13 15.46
N GLY A 261 -4.04 -3.44 16.11
CA GLY A 261 -2.97 -4.21 15.50
C GLY A 261 -3.44 -5.57 14.99
N PHE A 262 -4.22 -6.31 15.80
CA PHE A 262 -4.80 -7.59 15.39
C PHE A 262 -5.79 -7.46 14.24
N ALA A 263 -6.63 -6.44 14.23
CA ALA A 263 -7.56 -6.20 13.12
C ALA A 263 -6.81 -5.98 11.80
N LEU A 264 -5.78 -5.13 11.79
CA LEU A 264 -4.98 -4.86 10.59
C LEU A 264 -4.17 -6.10 10.16
N SER A 265 -3.60 -6.85 11.11
CA SER A 265 -2.86 -8.08 10.78
C SER A 265 -3.77 -9.20 10.29
N SER A 266 -5.02 -9.29 10.76
CA SER A 266 -5.98 -10.26 10.25
C SER A 266 -6.29 -10.07 8.76
N TYR A 267 -6.28 -8.83 8.27
CA TYR A 267 -6.38 -8.55 6.84
C TYR A 267 -5.20 -9.14 6.05
N ALA A 268 -3.98 -8.97 6.55
CA ALA A 268 -2.79 -9.52 5.89
C ALA A 268 -2.78 -11.06 5.91
N ILE A 269 -3.19 -11.68 7.01
CA ILE A 269 -3.38 -13.15 7.10
C ILE A 269 -4.41 -13.59 6.06
N GLY A 270 -5.54 -12.88 5.97
CA GLY A 270 -6.57 -13.14 4.98
C GLY A 270 -6.04 -13.10 3.55
N MET A 271 -5.21 -12.10 3.20
CA MET A 271 -4.58 -12.01 1.87
C MET A 271 -3.71 -13.23 1.54
N ILE A 272 -2.94 -13.71 2.50
CA ILE A 272 -2.12 -14.92 2.33
C ILE A 272 -3.01 -16.14 2.11
N VAL A 273 -4.04 -16.30 2.94
CA VAL A 273 -5.01 -17.41 2.81
C VAL A 273 -5.71 -17.37 1.46
N GLY A 274 -6.24 -16.23 1.06
CA GLY A 274 -6.92 -16.05 -0.24
C GLY A 274 -6.00 -16.34 -1.44
N GLY A 275 -4.77 -15.83 -1.40
CA GLY A 275 -3.75 -16.12 -2.42
C GLY A 275 -3.39 -17.60 -2.50
N THR A 276 -3.23 -18.26 -1.35
CA THR A 276 -2.93 -19.70 -1.27
C THR A 276 -4.07 -20.55 -1.81
N ILE A 277 -5.32 -20.19 -1.50
CA ILE A 277 -6.50 -20.87 -2.06
C ILE A 277 -6.46 -20.82 -3.59
N ILE A 278 -6.22 -19.65 -4.18
CA ILE A 278 -6.15 -19.52 -5.64
C ILE A 278 -4.96 -20.25 -6.24
N ALA A 279 -3.82 -20.27 -5.57
CA ALA A 279 -2.65 -21.02 -6.02
C ALA A 279 -2.92 -22.52 -6.13
N GLN A 280 -3.77 -23.07 -5.26
CA GLN A 280 -4.14 -24.50 -5.27
C GLN A 280 -5.31 -24.81 -6.20
N VAL A 281 -6.36 -23.97 -6.21
CA VAL A 281 -7.59 -24.20 -6.99
C VAL A 281 -7.42 -23.75 -8.47
N GLY A 282 -6.48 -22.86 -8.73
CA GLY A 282 -6.29 -22.23 -10.03
C GLY A 282 -7.40 -21.24 -10.37
N THR A 283 -7.28 -20.61 -11.55
CA THR A 283 -8.24 -19.59 -12.02
C THR A 283 -9.26 -20.13 -13.02
N SER A 284 -9.36 -21.45 -13.21
CA SER A 284 -10.26 -22.06 -14.22
C SER A 284 -11.74 -21.80 -13.96
N ARG A 285 -12.16 -21.74 -12.69
CA ARG A 285 -13.55 -21.45 -12.29
C ARG A 285 -13.75 -19.96 -11.93
N ARG A 286 -13.32 -19.05 -12.79
CA ARG A 286 -13.26 -17.60 -12.54
C ARG A 286 -14.57 -17.01 -12.00
N ARG A 287 -15.73 -17.45 -12.49
CA ARG A 287 -17.04 -16.95 -12.05
C ARG A 287 -17.34 -17.30 -10.62
N LEU A 288 -17.08 -18.56 -10.23
CA LEU A 288 -17.30 -19.02 -8.87
C LEU A 288 -16.36 -18.29 -7.89
N ILE A 289 -15.08 -18.19 -8.27
CA ILE A 289 -14.06 -17.50 -7.46
C ILE A 289 -14.44 -16.02 -7.32
N TRP A 290 -14.88 -15.38 -8.40
CA TRP A 290 -15.38 -14.01 -8.36
C TRP A 290 -16.55 -13.85 -7.39
N ALA A 291 -17.59 -14.69 -7.52
CA ALA A 291 -18.75 -14.64 -6.64
C ALA A 291 -18.40 -14.83 -5.17
N ILE A 292 -17.51 -15.78 -4.87
CA ILE A 292 -17.00 -16.04 -3.52
C ILE A 292 -16.22 -14.83 -3.00
N ALA A 293 -15.29 -14.26 -3.80
CA ALA A 293 -14.51 -13.10 -3.39
C ALA A 293 -15.39 -11.87 -3.14
N MET A 294 -16.39 -11.63 -3.98
CA MET A 294 -17.37 -10.55 -3.75
C MET A 294 -18.24 -10.82 -2.52
N GLY A 295 -18.61 -12.08 -2.26
CA GLY A 295 -19.30 -12.49 -1.03
C GLY A 295 -18.48 -12.18 0.22
N PHE A 296 -17.19 -12.55 0.25
CA PHE A 296 -16.29 -12.21 1.35
C PHE A 296 -16.10 -10.71 1.52
N ASN A 297 -15.98 -9.94 0.43
CA ASN A 297 -15.95 -8.48 0.51
C ASN A 297 -17.26 -7.91 1.08
N GLY A 298 -18.42 -8.44 0.67
CA GLY A 298 -19.72 -8.06 1.22
C GLY A 298 -19.80 -8.29 2.73
N LEU A 299 -19.35 -9.47 3.20
CA LEU A 299 -19.25 -9.78 4.63
C LEU A 299 -18.29 -8.84 5.37
N ALA A 300 -17.18 -8.48 4.74
CA ALA A 300 -16.23 -7.52 5.30
C ALA A 300 -16.90 -6.15 5.50
N PHE A 301 -17.63 -5.65 4.51
CA PHE A 301 -18.35 -4.38 4.62
C PHE A 301 -19.46 -4.42 5.68
N ILE A 302 -20.13 -5.57 5.87
CA ILE A 302 -21.04 -5.77 7.00
C ILE A 302 -20.27 -5.67 8.32
N GLY A 303 -19.08 -6.27 8.43
CA GLY A 303 -18.22 -6.12 9.60
C GLY A 303 -17.83 -4.66 9.90
N ILE A 304 -17.56 -3.87 8.85
CA ILE A 304 -17.32 -2.43 8.96
C ILE A 304 -18.55 -1.69 9.51
N ALA A 305 -19.76 -2.07 9.09
CA ALA A 305 -21.00 -1.44 9.56
C ALA A 305 -21.20 -1.61 11.08
N TRP A 306 -20.73 -2.73 11.66
CA TRP A 306 -20.77 -3.01 13.10
C TRP A 306 -19.42 -2.73 13.79
N LEU A 307 -18.86 -1.55 13.59
CA LEU A 307 -17.55 -1.16 14.11
C LEU A 307 -17.41 -1.31 15.63
N SER A 308 -18.51 -1.21 16.39
CA SER A 308 -18.53 -1.33 17.86
C SER A 308 -18.21 -2.76 18.36
N LEU A 309 -18.31 -3.78 17.51
CA LEU A 309 -18.11 -5.18 17.89
C LEU A 309 -16.75 -5.67 17.42
N THR A 310 -15.71 -5.54 18.25
CA THR A 310 -14.32 -5.92 17.93
C THR A 310 -14.17 -7.29 17.25
N PRO A 311 -14.81 -8.39 17.71
CA PRO A 311 -14.68 -9.68 17.02
C PRO A 311 -15.21 -9.65 15.58
N ILE A 312 -16.29 -8.92 15.34
CA ILE A 312 -16.88 -8.77 14.00
C ILE A 312 -15.95 -7.96 13.10
N VAL A 313 -15.31 -6.91 13.63
CA VAL A 313 -14.31 -6.11 12.89
C VAL A 313 -13.13 -6.99 12.49
N ILE A 314 -12.57 -7.77 13.41
CA ILE A 314 -11.44 -8.67 13.12
C ILE A 314 -11.83 -9.73 12.07
N ALA A 315 -13.01 -10.34 12.19
CA ALA A 315 -13.52 -11.29 11.21
C ALA A 315 -13.78 -10.61 9.84
N GLY A 316 -14.32 -9.39 9.84
CA GLY A 316 -14.50 -8.57 8.65
C GLY A 316 -13.18 -8.25 7.95
N MET A 317 -12.15 -7.88 8.70
CA MET A 317 -10.80 -7.63 8.16
C MET A 317 -10.18 -8.90 7.56
N LEU A 318 -10.33 -10.04 8.22
CA LEU A 318 -9.89 -11.34 7.71
C LEU A 318 -10.58 -11.68 6.38
N THR A 319 -11.92 -11.53 6.31
CA THR A 319 -12.69 -11.81 5.09
C THR A 319 -12.36 -10.84 3.96
N ALA A 320 -12.13 -9.55 4.26
CA ALA A 320 -11.63 -8.58 3.30
C ALA A 320 -10.26 -8.99 2.73
N GLY A 321 -9.36 -9.45 3.60
CA GLY A 321 -8.06 -9.96 3.19
C GLY A 321 -8.17 -11.16 2.27
N ILE A 322 -8.98 -12.16 2.62
CA ILE A 322 -9.22 -13.36 1.79
C ILE A 322 -9.72 -12.94 0.41
N ALA A 323 -10.70 -12.06 0.34
CA ALA A 323 -11.22 -11.54 -0.92
C ALA A 323 -10.14 -10.84 -1.75
N GLY A 324 -9.34 -9.97 -1.14
CA GLY A 324 -8.23 -9.29 -1.80
C GLY A 324 -7.19 -10.25 -2.36
N GLY A 325 -6.78 -11.25 -1.55
CA GLY A 325 -5.85 -12.30 -1.97
C GLY A 325 -6.36 -13.17 -3.11
N MET A 326 -7.68 -13.41 -3.18
CA MET A 326 -8.30 -14.13 -4.29
C MET A 326 -8.39 -13.29 -5.56
N MET A 327 -8.61 -11.97 -5.43
CA MET A 327 -8.85 -11.08 -6.57
C MET A 327 -7.59 -10.74 -7.36
N GLN A 328 -6.45 -10.55 -6.70
CA GLN A 328 -5.20 -10.15 -7.35
C GLN A 328 -4.76 -11.09 -8.50
N PRO A 329 -4.72 -12.42 -8.31
CA PRO A 329 -4.40 -13.34 -9.41
C PRO A 329 -5.42 -13.28 -10.56
N ILE A 330 -6.71 -13.09 -10.27
CA ILE A 330 -7.75 -12.99 -11.31
C ILE A 330 -7.52 -11.77 -12.19
N VAL A 331 -7.22 -10.61 -11.58
CA VAL A 331 -6.89 -9.38 -12.33
C VAL A 331 -5.67 -9.59 -13.20
N THR A 332 -4.62 -10.20 -12.65
CA THR A 332 -3.37 -10.47 -13.37
C THR A 332 -3.62 -11.37 -14.59
N VAL A 333 -4.33 -12.48 -14.40
CA VAL A 333 -4.66 -13.41 -15.49
C VAL A 333 -5.53 -12.73 -16.53
N LEU A 334 -6.57 -11.99 -16.13
CA LEU A 334 -7.44 -11.28 -17.05
C LEU A 334 -6.66 -10.27 -17.91
N VAL A 335 -5.82 -9.46 -17.30
CA VAL A 335 -4.95 -8.50 -18.01
C VAL A 335 -4.01 -9.20 -18.99
N THR A 336 -3.40 -10.32 -18.56
CA THR A 336 -2.45 -11.06 -19.42
C THR A 336 -3.11 -11.77 -20.58
N GLU A 337 -4.36 -12.17 -20.46
CA GLU A 337 -5.10 -12.84 -21.55
C GLU A 337 -5.78 -11.86 -22.50
N THR A 338 -6.29 -10.73 -22.00
CA THR A 338 -7.08 -9.80 -22.82
C THR A 338 -6.26 -8.66 -23.41
N ILE A 339 -5.07 -8.38 -22.87
CA ILE A 339 -4.25 -7.23 -23.30
C ILE A 339 -2.94 -7.70 -23.93
N PRO A 340 -2.58 -7.19 -25.13
CA PRO A 340 -1.31 -7.48 -25.78
C PRO A 340 -0.12 -7.14 -24.87
N THR A 341 0.96 -7.94 -24.95
CA THR A 341 2.15 -7.84 -24.07
C THR A 341 2.72 -6.42 -23.99
N SER A 342 2.73 -5.69 -25.12
CA SER A 342 3.23 -4.30 -25.20
C SER A 342 2.42 -3.27 -24.40
N ARG A 343 1.18 -3.61 -23.98
CA ARG A 343 0.27 -2.69 -23.27
C ARG A 343 -0.09 -3.16 -21.85
N ARG A 344 0.37 -4.34 -21.42
CA ARG A 344 0.08 -4.89 -20.08
C ARG A 344 0.57 -3.99 -18.96
N GLY A 345 1.78 -3.44 -19.08
CA GLY A 345 2.32 -2.50 -18.09
C GLY A 345 1.41 -1.28 -17.88
N ARG A 346 0.82 -0.75 -18.96
CA ARG A 346 -0.11 0.39 -18.90
C ARG A 346 -1.47 0.04 -18.29
N ALA A 347 -1.91 -1.21 -18.40
CA ALA A 347 -3.10 -1.68 -17.70
C ALA A 347 -2.85 -1.78 -16.18
N PHE A 348 -1.71 -2.28 -15.77
CA PHE A 348 -1.35 -2.31 -14.34
C PHE A 348 -1.14 -0.90 -13.78
N SER A 349 -0.54 0.02 -14.55
CA SER A 349 -0.41 1.43 -14.14
C SER A 349 -1.77 2.10 -13.98
N LEU A 350 -2.76 1.79 -14.82
CA LEU A 350 -4.13 2.27 -14.66
C LEU A 350 -4.73 1.85 -13.32
N PHE A 351 -4.63 0.56 -12.93
CA PHE A 351 -5.14 0.09 -11.64
C PHE A 351 -4.42 0.74 -10.46
N THR A 352 -3.10 0.92 -10.57
CA THR A 352 -2.30 1.62 -9.55
C THR A 352 -2.73 3.08 -9.42
N ALA A 353 -2.91 3.79 -10.54
CA ALA A 353 -3.36 5.17 -10.56
C ALA A 353 -4.77 5.32 -9.97
N VAL A 354 -5.70 4.43 -10.35
CA VAL A 354 -7.05 4.40 -9.77
C VAL A 354 -6.97 4.22 -8.26
N GLY A 355 -6.20 3.23 -7.77
CA GLY A 355 -6.03 2.97 -6.34
C GLY A 355 -5.45 4.18 -5.58
N SER A 356 -4.40 4.79 -6.12
CA SER A 356 -3.70 5.91 -5.47
C SER A 356 -4.50 7.21 -5.44
N LEU A 357 -5.30 7.48 -6.48
CA LEU A 357 -6.07 8.72 -6.57
C LEU A 357 -7.42 8.67 -5.84
N THR A 358 -7.99 7.48 -5.68
CA THR A 358 -9.31 7.33 -5.05
C THR A 358 -9.27 7.29 -3.52
N GLY A 359 -8.17 6.83 -2.92
CA GLY A 359 -7.98 6.86 -1.47
C GLY A 359 -8.18 8.26 -0.86
N PRO A 360 -7.47 9.30 -1.34
CA PRO A 360 -7.63 10.68 -0.89
C PRO A 360 -9.06 11.21 -1.01
N ILE A 361 -9.80 10.83 -2.06
CA ILE A 361 -11.20 11.25 -2.25
C ILE A 361 -12.07 10.66 -1.14
N GLY A 362 -11.90 9.37 -0.84
CA GLY A 362 -12.60 8.70 0.26
C GLY A 362 -12.30 9.32 1.62
N LEU A 363 -11.00 9.62 1.87
CA LEU A 363 -10.55 10.28 3.10
C LEU A 363 -11.18 11.67 3.27
N ALA A 364 -11.16 12.50 2.23
CA ALA A 364 -11.74 13.83 2.25
C ALA A 364 -13.27 13.77 2.52
N ALA A 365 -13.99 12.90 1.83
CA ALA A 365 -15.42 12.70 2.04
C ALA A 365 -15.73 12.25 3.47
N THR A 366 -14.95 11.30 4.01
CA THR A 366 -15.11 10.81 5.39
C THR A 366 -14.78 11.89 6.41
N THR A 367 -13.75 12.69 6.18
CA THR A 367 -13.39 13.83 7.06
C THR A 367 -14.55 14.81 7.19
N VAL A 368 -15.18 15.18 6.07
CA VAL A 368 -16.37 16.05 6.08
C VAL A 368 -17.52 15.38 6.82
N ALA A 369 -17.77 14.09 6.58
CA ALA A 369 -18.84 13.36 7.25
C ALA A 369 -18.62 13.27 8.77
N LEU A 370 -17.38 13.10 9.24
CA LEU A 370 -17.02 13.07 10.66
C LEU A 370 -17.23 14.44 11.37
N GLY A 371 -17.12 15.53 10.64
CA GLY A 371 -17.49 16.86 11.15
C GLY A 371 -19.00 17.05 11.34
N LEU A 372 -19.83 16.18 10.75
CA LEU A 372 -21.29 16.26 10.80
C LEU A 372 -21.93 15.17 11.66
N THR A 373 -21.24 14.04 11.88
CA THR A 373 -21.80 12.89 12.58
C THR A 373 -20.73 12.01 13.24
N SER A 374 -21.16 10.99 14.01
CA SER A 374 -20.25 10.11 14.74
C SER A 374 -19.54 9.07 13.84
N VAL A 375 -18.36 8.62 14.29
CA VAL A 375 -17.56 7.56 13.67
C VAL A 375 -18.41 6.32 13.34
N TYR A 376 -19.29 5.90 14.26
CA TYR A 376 -20.14 4.71 14.09
C TYR A 376 -21.19 4.88 12.99
N ARG A 377 -21.79 6.08 12.85
CA ARG A 377 -22.74 6.34 11.76
C ARG A 377 -22.07 6.36 10.41
N VAL A 378 -20.88 6.98 10.32
CA VAL A 378 -20.09 6.97 9.08
C VAL A 378 -19.71 5.55 8.70
N ALA A 379 -19.19 4.74 9.65
CA ALA A 379 -18.85 3.35 9.44
C ALA A 379 -20.05 2.51 8.98
N MET A 380 -21.21 2.70 9.60
CA MET A 380 -22.45 2.00 9.24
C MET A 380 -22.88 2.33 7.79
N VAL A 381 -22.88 3.61 7.42
CA VAL A 381 -23.26 4.03 6.06
C VAL A 381 -22.28 3.48 5.04
N CYS A 382 -20.97 3.63 5.27
CA CYS A 382 -19.93 3.09 4.38
C CYS A 382 -20.01 1.56 4.25
N GLY A 383 -20.24 0.86 5.37
CA GLY A 383 -20.37 -0.58 5.40
C GLY A 383 -21.60 -1.08 4.63
N LEU A 384 -22.77 -0.49 4.85
CA LEU A 384 -24.00 -0.88 4.13
C LEU A 384 -23.91 -0.54 2.63
N MET A 385 -23.41 0.63 2.28
CA MET A 385 -23.17 1.00 0.88
C MET A 385 -22.20 0.02 0.22
N GLY A 386 -21.08 -0.30 0.88
CA GLY A 386 -20.10 -1.24 0.38
C GLY A 386 -20.70 -2.64 0.17
N ALA A 387 -21.47 -3.14 1.13
CA ALA A 387 -22.14 -4.45 1.00
C ALA A 387 -23.08 -4.50 -0.22
N VAL A 388 -23.91 -3.46 -0.43
CA VAL A 388 -24.79 -3.37 -1.59
C VAL A 388 -24.00 -3.33 -2.91
N VAL A 389 -22.93 -2.53 -2.96
CA VAL A 389 -22.05 -2.47 -4.13
C VAL A 389 -21.40 -3.83 -4.42
N MET A 390 -20.97 -4.58 -3.40
CA MET A 390 -20.37 -5.90 -3.61
C MET A 390 -21.38 -6.93 -4.14
N VAL A 391 -22.63 -6.88 -3.73
CA VAL A 391 -23.69 -7.71 -4.31
C VAL A 391 -23.88 -7.37 -5.79
N GLY A 392 -23.97 -6.08 -6.13
CA GLY A 392 -24.04 -5.64 -7.53
C GLY A 392 -22.82 -6.08 -8.36
N ALA A 393 -21.63 -5.97 -7.78
CA ALA A 393 -20.37 -6.40 -8.37
C ALA A 393 -20.32 -7.92 -8.61
N ALA A 394 -20.84 -8.72 -7.67
CA ALA A 394 -20.95 -10.17 -7.83
C ALA A 394 -21.80 -10.53 -9.05
N ILE A 395 -22.99 -9.93 -9.16
CA ILE A 395 -23.92 -10.16 -10.28
C ILE A 395 -23.32 -9.69 -11.62
N ALA A 396 -22.77 -8.48 -11.66
CA ALA A 396 -22.18 -7.90 -12.87
C ALA A 396 -20.97 -8.72 -13.36
N GLY A 397 -20.10 -9.14 -12.44
CA GLY A 397 -18.90 -9.90 -12.81
C GLY A 397 -19.21 -11.29 -13.32
N VAL A 398 -20.20 -11.99 -12.74
CA VAL A 398 -20.65 -13.29 -13.27
C VAL A 398 -21.13 -13.16 -14.72
N ARG A 399 -21.85 -12.09 -15.08
CA ARG A 399 -22.31 -11.83 -16.45
C ARG A 399 -21.15 -11.50 -17.39
N VAL A 400 -20.30 -10.55 -17.01
CA VAL A 400 -19.18 -10.09 -17.86
C VAL A 400 -18.15 -11.21 -18.10
N LEU A 401 -17.85 -12.03 -17.07
CA LEU A 401 -16.93 -13.17 -17.22
C LEU A 401 -17.55 -14.35 -17.99
N TYR A 402 -18.88 -14.38 -18.18
CA TYR A 402 -19.54 -15.29 -19.09
C TYR A 402 -19.21 -14.96 -20.54
N ASP A 403 -19.31 -13.69 -20.91
CA ASP A 403 -19.10 -13.23 -22.27
C ASP A 403 -17.64 -13.36 -22.73
N VAL A 404 -16.69 -13.25 -21.80
CA VAL A 404 -15.24 -13.46 -22.08
C VAL A 404 -14.90 -14.93 -22.28
N ALA A 405 -15.59 -15.85 -21.63
CA ALA A 405 -15.36 -17.30 -21.78
C ALA A 405 -16.07 -17.92 -22.99
N ALA A 406 -17.02 -17.20 -23.57
CA ALA A 406 -17.77 -17.64 -24.74
C ALA A 406 -17.17 -17.16 -26.10
N ARG A 407 -16.12 -16.32 -26.03
CA ARG A 407 -15.30 -15.85 -27.15
C ARG A 407 -14.00 -16.60 -27.22
#